data_2a250191587dbcfcb548d77639e197cb
#
_entry.id   2a250191587dbcfcb548d77639e197cb
#
_cell.length_a   1.000
_cell.length_b   1.000
_cell.length_c   1.000
_cell.angle_alpha   90.00
_cell.angle_beta   90.00
_cell.angle_gamma   90.00
#
_symmetry.space_group_name_H-M   'P 1'
#
loop_
_entity.id
_entity.type
_entity.pdbx_description
1 polymer ?
#
loop_
_entity_poly.entity_id
_entity_poly.type
_entity_poly.pdbx_seq_one_letter_code
_entity_poly.pdbx_strand_id
1 'polypeptide(L)'
;GFLKNHIKPQIGNIPLAELTSLDLQRFYKHLLDGGRVDRVEAKKKPKGLASKTVRNIHQMIGSAYNLAVEQRLVTKNPTQGCALPKVEHKEMRTLTSDQLSAFFQEARDSGVYELYYLDLATGLRRGELLGLKWTDVDFQHGVLKVQRAISRQDGKVVEAPLKTKNAYRTLPLSADAISVLKMQKCKVGNSEWVFPSPTGGPMSPDSVLHMLQRVLKRAGLPRIRFHDLRHTFATMALQNGVDVKTVSSMLGHYSAGFTLDTYA
;
A
#
# COMPACT_ATOMS: atom_id res chain seq x y z
N GLY A 1 10.61 -3.19 13.95
CA GLY A 1 10.29 -1.81 13.59
C GLY A 1 11.47 -0.86 13.79
N PHE A 2 11.35 0.41 13.40
CA PHE A 2 12.46 1.40 13.42
C PHE A 2 13.13 1.55 14.78
N LEU A 3 12.33 1.58 15.85
CA LEU A 3 12.86 1.72 17.21
C LEU A 3 13.82 0.58 17.55
N LYS A 4 13.38 -0.68 17.41
CA LYS A 4 14.17 -1.86 17.80
C LYS A 4 15.40 -2.07 16.93
N ASN A 5 15.26 -1.85 15.61
CA ASN A 5 16.31 -2.24 14.65
C ASN A 5 17.33 -1.13 14.36
N HIS A 6 16.96 0.13 14.56
CA HIS A 6 17.78 1.26 14.13
C HIS A 6 18.05 2.27 15.25
N ILE A 7 17.02 2.74 15.94
CA ILE A 7 17.16 3.82 16.94
C ILE A 7 17.86 3.31 18.19
N LYS A 8 17.26 2.29 18.83
CA LYS A 8 17.76 1.78 20.13
C LYS A 8 19.23 1.30 20.05
N PRO A 9 19.69 0.58 19.02
CA PRO A 9 21.08 0.12 18.98
C PRO A 9 22.12 1.22 18.78
N GLN A 10 21.76 2.36 18.18
CA GLN A 10 22.71 3.41 17.81
C GLN A 10 22.70 4.62 18.74
N ILE A 11 21.52 5.06 19.15
CA ILE A 11 21.36 6.27 19.96
C ILE A 11 20.49 6.05 21.22
N GLY A 12 20.03 4.83 21.47
CA GLY A 12 19.12 4.54 22.58
C GLY A 12 19.76 4.66 23.97
N ASN A 13 21.07 4.67 24.09
CA ASN A 13 21.80 4.84 25.33
C ASN A 13 22.12 6.32 25.66
N ILE A 14 21.85 7.25 24.73
CA ILE A 14 22.07 8.67 24.95
C ILE A 14 20.87 9.21 25.75
N PRO A 15 21.10 9.86 26.91
CA PRO A 15 20.02 10.49 27.67
C PRO A 15 19.24 11.48 26.81
N LEU A 16 17.92 11.57 27.05
CA LEU A 16 17.03 12.38 26.22
C LEU A 16 17.47 13.86 26.14
N ALA A 17 17.96 14.40 27.25
CA ALA A 17 18.41 15.78 27.34
C ALA A 17 19.77 16.05 26.66
N GLU A 18 20.57 14.99 26.42
CA GLU A 18 21.93 15.10 25.89
C GLU A 18 22.01 14.84 24.37
N LEU A 19 20.98 14.25 23.76
CA LEU A 19 20.96 13.97 22.31
C LEU A 19 20.98 15.28 21.55
N THR A 20 22.01 15.43 20.69
CA THR A 20 22.22 16.64 19.90
C THR A 20 21.81 16.44 18.43
N SER A 21 21.64 17.56 17.71
CA SER A 21 21.43 17.53 16.25
C SER A 21 22.64 16.90 15.52
N LEU A 22 23.86 17.05 16.06
CA LEU A 22 25.05 16.45 15.48
C LEU A 22 25.05 14.92 15.61
N ASP A 23 24.60 14.39 16.75
CA ASP A 23 24.46 12.94 16.95
C ASP A 23 23.41 12.36 15.99
N LEU A 24 22.29 13.06 15.82
CA LEU A 24 21.27 12.69 14.85
C LEU A 24 21.80 12.72 13.43
N GLN A 25 22.59 13.73 13.06
CA GLN A 25 23.18 13.83 11.72
C GLN A 25 24.16 12.68 11.43
N ARG A 26 24.99 12.31 12.41
CA ARG A 26 25.89 11.14 12.33
C ARG A 26 25.07 9.84 12.22
N PHE A 27 23.99 9.72 12.98
CA PHE A 27 23.10 8.58 12.93
C PHE A 27 22.42 8.46 11.55
N TYR A 28 21.91 9.56 10.96
CA TYR A 28 21.32 9.52 9.61
C TYR A 28 22.34 9.14 8.54
N LYS A 29 23.57 9.62 8.64
CA LYS A 29 24.66 9.20 7.76
C LYS A 29 24.91 7.69 7.88
N HIS A 30 25.05 7.17 9.11
CA HIS A 30 25.19 5.73 9.36
C HIS A 30 24.04 4.92 8.73
N LEU A 31 22.78 5.39 8.87
CA LEU A 31 21.63 4.71 8.27
C LEU A 31 21.69 4.67 6.75
N LEU A 32 22.17 5.74 6.11
CA LEU A 32 22.33 5.82 4.65
C LEU A 32 23.45 4.91 4.15
N ASP A 33 24.55 4.79 4.89
CA ASP A 33 25.74 4.06 4.46
C ASP A 33 25.64 2.56 4.74
N GLY A 34 25.10 2.16 5.91
CA GLY A 34 25.14 0.79 6.39
C GLY A 34 23.95 0.35 7.27
N GLY A 35 22.90 1.17 7.39
CA GLY A 35 21.81 0.93 8.34
C GLY A 35 20.88 -0.22 8.02
N ARG A 36 21.11 -0.98 6.95
CA ARG A 36 20.24 -2.10 6.59
C ARG A 36 20.47 -3.29 7.51
N VAL A 37 19.42 -3.74 8.17
CA VAL A 37 19.39 -4.96 8.98
C VAL A 37 18.67 -6.02 8.15
N ASP A 38 19.42 -6.87 7.47
CA ASP A 38 18.87 -7.99 6.71
C ASP A 38 18.96 -9.28 7.55
N ARG A 39 17.87 -10.04 7.58
CA ARG A 39 17.82 -11.38 8.19
C ARG A 39 18.37 -12.48 7.28
N VAL A 40 18.56 -12.17 6.01
CA VAL A 40 19.02 -13.07 4.97
C VAL A 40 20.11 -12.35 4.20
N GLU A 41 21.22 -13.03 3.87
CA GLU A 41 22.31 -12.50 3.06
C GLU A 41 21.81 -12.03 1.69
N ALA A 42 21.44 -10.77 1.60
CA ALA A 42 21.02 -10.17 0.34
C ALA A 42 22.23 -9.56 -0.37
N LYS A 43 23.10 -10.41 -0.94
CA LYS A 43 24.36 -10.03 -1.62
C LYS A 43 24.23 -8.94 -2.69
N LYS A 44 23.01 -8.68 -3.20
CA LYS A 44 22.75 -7.72 -4.30
C LYS A 44 22.05 -6.42 -3.85
N LYS A 45 21.81 -6.21 -2.57
CA LYS A 45 21.09 -5.03 -2.10
C LYS A 45 22.03 -4.00 -1.48
N PRO A 46 21.75 -2.68 -1.63
CA PRO A 46 22.52 -1.64 -0.96
C PRO A 46 22.57 -1.87 0.55
N LYS A 47 23.74 -1.62 1.19
CA LYS A 47 23.90 -1.76 2.65
C LYS A 47 23.15 -0.69 3.44
N GLY A 48 22.87 0.47 2.81
CA GLY A 48 22.18 1.59 3.43
C GLY A 48 20.66 1.52 3.31
N LEU A 49 19.98 2.35 4.07
CA LEU A 49 18.55 2.57 3.99
C LEU A 49 18.21 3.61 2.91
N ALA A 50 17.02 3.48 2.31
CA ALA A 50 16.52 4.49 1.38
C ALA A 50 16.27 5.83 2.10
N SER A 51 16.53 6.97 1.41
CA SER A 51 16.31 8.33 1.91
C SER A 51 14.93 8.51 2.56
N LYS A 52 13.87 7.96 1.96
CA LYS A 52 12.51 7.99 2.53
C LYS A 52 12.42 7.29 3.88
N THR A 53 13.13 6.18 4.06
CA THR A 53 13.14 5.43 5.34
C THR A 53 13.85 6.26 6.42
N VAL A 54 14.97 6.90 6.10
CA VAL A 54 15.68 7.78 7.03
C VAL A 54 14.79 8.97 7.44
N ARG A 55 14.07 9.58 6.49
CA ARG A 55 13.09 10.64 6.80
C ARG A 55 11.95 10.17 7.71
N ASN A 56 11.45 8.95 7.51
CA ASN A 56 10.41 8.39 8.39
C ASN A 56 10.95 8.15 9.81
N ILE A 57 12.19 7.71 9.96
CA ILE A 57 12.87 7.58 11.26
C ILE A 57 13.05 8.96 11.92
N HIS A 58 13.52 9.96 11.17
CA HIS A 58 13.61 11.34 11.64
C HIS A 58 12.26 11.87 12.14
N GLN A 59 11.18 11.69 11.38
CA GLN A 59 9.84 12.12 11.75
C GLN A 59 9.37 11.43 13.05
N MET A 60 9.67 10.14 13.21
CA MET A 60 9.32 9.41 14.45
C MET A 60 10.07 9.98 15.68
N ILE A 61 11.38 10.25 15.54
CA ILE A 61 12.18 10.88 16.59
C ILE A 61 11.66 12.29 16.87
N GLY A 62 11.40 13.07 15.81
CA GLY A 62 10.88 14.43 15.92
C GLY A 62 9.54 14.50 16.67
N SER A 63 8.62 13.57 16.39
CA SER A 63 7.34 13.49 17.09
C SER A 63 7.52 13.16 18.57
N ALA A 64 8.44 12.24 18.91
CA ALA A 64 8.74 11.90 20.29
C ALA A 64 9.34 13.09 21.06
N TYR A 65 10.26 13.83 20.41
CA TYR A 65 10.86 15.03 21.02
C TYR A 65 9.88 16.20 21.12
N ASN A 66 8.96 16.39 20.18
CA ASN A 66 7.91 17.39 20.32
C ASN A 66 7.06 17.13 21.58
N LEU A 67 6.68 15.86 21.80
CA LEU A 67 5.97 15.48 23.03
C LEU A 67 6.83 15.72 24.30
N ALA A 68 8.13 15.40 24.24
CA ALA A 68 9.04 15.64 25.36
C ALA A 68 9.21 17.13 25.69
N VAL A 69 9.23 18.01 24.68
CA VAL A 69 9.23 19.47 24.86
C VAL A 69 7.90 19.94 25.50
N GLU A 70 6.77 19.45 24.99
CA GLU A 70 5.43 19.74 25.52
C GLU A 70 5.32 19.35 27.00
N GLN A 71 5.87 18.18 27.35
CA GLN A 71 5.93 17.67 28.72
C GLN A 71 7.06 18.29 29.59
N ARG A 72 7.83 19.24 29.02
CA ARG A 72 8.96 19.93 29.70
C ARG A 72 10.09 18.98 30.17
N LEU A 73 10.24 17.82 29.54
CA LEU A 73 11.34 16.90 29.80
C LEU A 73 12.65 17.37 29.14
N VAL A 74 12.54 18.12 28.04
CA VAL A 74 13.65 18.78 27.36
C VAL A 74 13.23 20.18 26.91
N THR A 75 14.20 21.05 26.66
CA THR A 75 13.94 22.47 26.31
C THR A 75 13.76 22.67 24.80
N LYS A 76 14.33 21.79 23.97
CA LYS A 76 14.30 21.90 22.50
C LYS A 76 14.29 20.54 21.82
N ASN A 77 13.78 20.52 20.60
CA ASN A 77 13.79 19.33 19.76
C ASN A 77 15.05 19.31 18.89
N PRO A 78 16.00 18.36 19.08
CA PRO A 78 17.25 18.30 18.32
C PRO A 78 17.06 17.95 16.84
N THR A 79 15.89 17.47 16.42
CA THR A 79 15.64 17.14 15.02
C THR A 79 15.49 18.40 14.15
N GLN A 80 15.11 19.55 14.71
CA GLN A 80 14.83 20.78 13.98
C GLN A 80 16.05 21.35 13.21
N GLY A 81 17.28 21.04 13.63
CA GLY A 81 18.50 21.50 12.95
C GLY A 81 19.13 20.46 12.00
N CYS A 82 18.46 19.35 11.72
CA CYS A 82 19.04 18.29 10.93
C CYS A 82 18.78 18.44 9.42
N ALA A 83 19.84 18.30 8.62
CA ALA A 83 19.72 18.16 7.17
C ALA A 83 19.22 16.76 6.80
N LEU A 84 18.22 16.69 5.94
CA LEU A 84 17.61 15.41 5.53
C LEU A 84 17.99 15.05 4.09
N PRO A 85 18.19 13.76 3.80
CA PRO A 85 18.51 13.32 2.44
C PRO A 85 17.35 13.63 1.48
N LYS A 86 17.69 14.01 0.24
CA LYS A 86 16.70 14.20 -0.83
C LYS A 86 16.02 12.86 -1.14
N VAL A 87 14.70 12.88 -1.33
CA VAL A 87 13.93 11.73 -1.80
C VAL A 87 13.70 11.91 -3.29
N GLU A 88 14.21 10.97 -4.06
CA GLU A 88 13.88 10.90 -5.48
C GLU A 88 12.43 10.42 -5.63
N HIS A 89 11.63 11.21 -6.32
CA HIS A 89 10.28 10.78 -6.73
C HIS A 89 10.41 9.77 -7.87
N LYS A 90 10.03 8.54 -7.60
CA LYS A 90 9.89 7.55 -8.66
C LYS A 90 8.56 7.77 -9.35
N GLU A 91 8.60 7.93 -10.66
CA GLU A 91 7.39 8.00 -11.48
C GLU A 91 6.47 6.81 -11.21
N MET A 92 5.18 7.08 -11.20
CA MET A 92 4.16 6.06 -11.14
C MET A 92 4.13 5.31 -12.48
N ARG A 93 4.12 3.99 -12.41
CA ARG A 93 4.00 3.14 -13.58
C ARG A 93 2.55 2.68 -13.71
N THR A 94 1.89 3.15 -14.74
CA THR A 94 0.56 2.68 -15.13
C THR A 94 0.67 1.75 -16.33
N LEU A 95 -0.29 0.84 -16.49
CA LEU A 95 -0.41 0.01 -17.68
C LEU A 95 -1.17 0.78 -18.76
N THR A 96 -0.68 0.74 -20.00
CA THR A 96 -1.40 1.26 -21.17
C THR A 96 -2.56 0.33 -21.55
N SER A 97 -3.46 0.78 -22.43
CA SER A 97 -4.59 -0.04 -22.91
C SER A 97 -4.14 -1.36 -23.54
N ASP A 98 -3.09 -1.33 -24.38
CA ASP A 98 -2.54 -2.53 -24.99
C ASP A 98 -1.93 -3.48 -23.96
N GLN A 99 -1.21 -2.92 -22.99
CA GLN A 99 -0.65 -3.69 -21.88
C GLN A 99 -1.72 -4.31 -21.00
N LEU A 100 -2.86 -3.62 -20.79
CA LEU A 100 -4.00 -4.16 -20.05
C LEU A 100 -4.64 -5.34 -20.78
N SER A 101 -4.75 -5.28 -22.10
CA SER A 101 -5.26 -6.39 -22.93
C SER A 101 -4.41 -7.64 -22.76
N ALA A 102 -3.08 -7.52 -22.88
CA ALA A 102 -2.14 -8.62 -22.66
C ALA A 102 -2.16 -9.12 -21.20
N PHE A 103 -2.25 -8.20 -20.25
CA PHE A 103 -2.36 -8.52 -18.82
C PHE A 103 -3.61 -9.33 -18.50
N PHE A 104 -4.77 -8.93 -19.02
CA PHE A 104 -6.02 -9.64 -18.78
C PHE A 104 -6.07 -10.99 -19.48
N GLN A 105 -5.47 -11.12 -20.65
CA GLN A 105 -5.36 -12.43 -21.32
C GLN A 105 -4.58 -13.40 -20.46
N GLU A 106 -3.38 -13.03 -20.01
CA GLU A 106 -2.57 -13.90 -19.15
C GLU A 106 -3.24 -14.14 -17.77
N ALA A 107 -3.96 -13.16 -17.24
CA ALA A 107 -4.70 -13.31 -15.99
C ALA A 107 -5.83 -14.37 -16.12
N ARG A 108 -6.49 -14.46 -17.29
CA ARG A 108 -7.46 -15.53 -17.60
C ARG A 108 -6.77 -16.89 -17.68
N ASP A 109 -5.69 -16.98 -18.40
CA ASP A 109 -4.92 -18.23 -18.59
C ASP A 109 -4.32 -18.72 -17.26
N SER A 110 -4.00 -17.79 -16.35
CA SER A 110 -3.53 -18.07 -14.99
C SER A 110 -4.65 -18.27 -13.96
N GLY A 111 -5.93 -18.15 -14.35
CA GLY A 111 -7.10 -18.35 -13.47
C GLY A 111 -7.30 -17.29 -12.38
N VAL A 112 -6.78 -16.07 -12.59
CA VAL A 112 -6.81 -14.95 -11.61
C VAL A 112 -7.41 -13.67 -12.18
N TYR A 113 -8.12 -13.79 -13.29
CA TYR A 113 -8.72 -12.67 -14.00
C TYR A 113 -9.69 -11.87 -13.15
N GLU A 114 -10.59 -12.54 -12.44
CA GLU A 114 -11.65 -11.91 -11.68
C GLU A 114 -11.09 -10.99 -10.57
N LEU A 115 -9.99 -11.41 -9.94
CA LEU A 115 -9.31 -10.63 -8.90
C LEU A 115 -8.74 -9.32 -9.46
N TYR A 116 -7.98 -9.40 -10.56
CA TYR A 116 -7.34 -8.22 -11.12
C TYR A 116 -8.32 -7.34 -11.90
N TYR A 117 -9.35 -7.94 -12.51
CA TYR A 117 -10.41 -7.16 -13.13
C TYR A 117 -11.13 -6.29 -12.09
N LEU A 118 -11.54 -6.87 -10.96
CA LEU A 118 -12.22 -6.12 -9.91
C LEU A 118 -11.32 -5.03 -9.32
N ASP A 119 -10.02 -5.30 -9.13
CA ASP A 119 -9.07 -4.29 -8.65
C ASP A 119 -8.98 -3.10 -9.61
N LEU A 120 -8.84 -3.37 -10.92
CA LEU A 120 -8.77 -2.36 -11.98
C LEU A 120 -10.12 -1.68 -12.27
N ALA A 121 -11.25 -2.29 -11.93
CA ALA A 121 -12.58 -1.69 -12.08
C ALA A 121 -12.98 -0.81 -10.88
N THR A 122 -12.37 -1.01 -9.72
CA THR A 122 -12.79 -0.36 -8.45
C THR A 122 -11.70 0.48 -7.79
N GLY A 123 -10.45 0.26 -8.16
CA GLY A 123 -9.30 0.93 -7.54
C GLY A 123 -9.13 0.65 -6.05
N LEU A 124 -9.57 -0.50 -5.55
CA LEU A 124 -9.46 -0.90 -4.15
C LEU A 124 -7.99 -0.98 -3.71
N ARG A 125 -7.74 -0.73 -2.43
CA ARG A 125 -6.44 -1.09 -1.87
C ARG A 125 -6.34 -2.61 -1.75
N ARG A 126 -5.14 -3.17 -1.97
CA ARG A 126 -4.93 -4.63 -1.89
C ARG A 126 -5.61 -5.30 -0.69
N GLY A 127 -5.44 -4.73 0.51
CA GLY A 127 -6.06 -5.28 1.71
C GLY A 127 -7.59 -5.20 1.70
N GLU A 128 -8.17 -4.16 1.13
CA GLU A 128 -9.61 -3.99 0.96
C GLU A 128 -10.17 -5.04 -0.02
N LEU A 129 -9.51 -5.21 -1.18
CA LEU A 129 -9.88 -6.23 -2.17
C LEU A 129 -9.90 -7.64 -1.57
N LEU A 130 -8.86 -7.99 -0.82
CA LEU A 130 -8.75 -9.31 -0.17
C LEU A 130 -9.69 -9.48 1.04
N GLY A 131 -10.19 -8.37 1.59
CA GLY A 131 -11.15 -8.34 2.68
C GLY A 131 -12.61 -8.41 2.24
N LEU A 132 -12.89 -8.51 0.93
CA LEU A 132 -14.26 -8.59 0.43
C LEU A 132 -14.94 -9.91 0.79
N LYS A 133 -16.13 -9.80 1.36
CA LYS A 133 -17.05 -10.92 1.58
C LYS A 133 -18.27 -10.78 0.66
N TRP A 134 -18.95 -11.87 0.40
CA TRP A 134 -20.17 -11.84 -0.43
C TRP A 134 -21.29 -10.99 0.17
N THR A 135 -21.31 -10.82 1.48
CA THR A 135 -22.23 -9.91 2.19
C THR A 135 -21.97 -8.42 1.89
N ASP A 136 -20.82 -8.08 1.31
CA ASP A 136 -20.48 -6.71 0.92
C ASP A 136 -20.95 -6.37 -0.50
N VAL A 137 -21.37 -7.39 -1.28
CA VAL A 137 -21.78 -7.25 -2.68
C VAL A 137 -23.30 -7.25 -2.76
N ASP A 138 -23.87 -6.15 -3.16
CA ASP A 138 -25.31 -6.05 -3.47
C ASP A 138 -25.49 -6.12 -5.00
N PHE A 139 -25.84 -7.32 -5.47
CA PHE A 139 -26.06 -7.57 -6.90
C PHE A 139 -27.33 -6.92 -7.44
N GLN A 140 -28.32 -6.65 -6.57
CA GLN A 140 -29.59 -6.04 -6.97
C GLN A 140 -29.42 -4.55 -7.27
N HIS A 141 -28.70 -3.83 -6.40
CA HIS A 141 -28.44 -2.40 -6.56
C HIS A 141 -27.12 -2.10 -7.28
N GLY A 142 -26.33 -3.11 -7.62
CA GLY A 142 -25.05 -2.94 -8.31
C GLY A 142 -24.01 -2.16 -7.49
N VAL A 143 -23.88 -2.47 -6.19
CA VAL A 143 -22.94 -1.76 -5.32
C VAL A 143 -22.08 -2.71 -4.49
N LEU A 144 -20.89 -2.23 -4.15
CA LEU A 144 -19.89 -2.90 -3.33
C LEU A 144 -19.57 -2.05 -2.11
N LYS A 145 -19.69 -2.62 -0.91
CA LYS A 145 -19.35 -1.95 0.35
C LYS A 145 -17.95 -2.31 0.80
N VAL A 146 -17.08 -1.31 1.03
CA VAL A 146 -15.72 -1.50 1.56
C VAL A 146 -15.76 -1.33 3.07
N GLN A 147 -15.58 -2.43 3.83
CA GLN A 147 -15.80 -2.43 5.27
C GLN A 147 -14.60 -2.91 6.10
N ARG A 148 -13.68 -3.65 5.49
CA ARG A 148 -12.51 -4.24 6.16
C ARG A 148 -11.32 -4.36 5.24
N ALA A 149 -10.17 -4.70 5.82
CA ALA A 149 -8.97 -4.99 5.07
C ALA A 149 -8.23 -6.21 5.64
N ILE A 150 -7.62 -6.99 4.77
CA ILE A 150 -6.70 -8.05 5.16
C ILE A 150 -5.28 -7.48 5.22
N SER A 151 -4.60 -7.76 6.30
CA SER A 151 -3.20 -7.39 6.51
C SER A 151 -2.39 -8.59 7.03
N ARG A 152 -1.07 -8.41 7.10
CA ARG A 152 -0.19 -9.38 7.75
C ARG A 152 0.40 -8.75 9.01
N GLN A 153 0.17 -9.39 10.16
CA GLN A 153 0.69 -8.96 11.45
C GLN A 153 1.37 -10.17 12.11
N ASP A 154 2.60 -9.99 12.52
CA ASP A 154 3.43 -11.04 13.15
C ASP A 154 3.44 -12.38 12.40
N GLY A 155 3.49 -12.29 11.07
CA GLY A 155 3.51 -13.45 10.18
C GLY A 155 2.15 -14.06 9.86
N LYS A 156 1.06 -13.67 10.55
CA LYS A 156 -0.30 -14.17 10.35
C LYS A 156 -1.12 -13.24 9.46
N VAL A 157 -2.02 -13.84 8.69
CA VAL A 157 -3.04 -13.10 7.93
C VAL A 157 -4.17 -12.74 8.89
N VAL A 158 -4.48 -11.45 9.00
CA VAL A 158 -5.50 -10.95 9.93
C VAL A 158 -6.47 -10.02 9.22
N GLU A 159 -7.75 -10.13 9.58
CA GLU A 159 -8.78 -9.16 9.24
C GLU A 159 -8.65 -7.96 10.19
N ALA A 160 -8.70 -6.75 9.65
CA ALA A 160 -8.60 -5.52 10.41
C ALA A 160 -9.67 -4.51 9.96
N PRO A 161 -10.21 -3.68 10.87
CA PRO A 161 -11.06 -2.56 10.50
C PRO A 161 -10.28 -1.57 9.64
N LEU A 162 -11.00 -0.75 8.90
CA LEU A 162 -10.39 0.31 8.11
C LEU A 162 -9.88 1.44 9.02
N LYS A 163 -8.73 2.00 8.68
CA LYS A 163 -8.01 2.96 9.54
C LYS A 163 -8.69 4.33 9.67
N THR A 164 -9.52 4.71 8.73
CA THR A 164 -10.16 6.04 8.68
C THR A 164 -11.62 5.92 8.29
N LYS A 165 -12.44 6.89 8.71
CA LYS A 165 -13.86 6.96 8.31
C LYS A 165 -14.04 6.99 6.80
N ASN A 166 -13.22 7.73 6.06
CA ASN A 166 -13.29 7.84 4.60
C ASN A 166 -12.91 6.55 3.86
N ALA A 167 -12.31 5.58 4.54
CA ALA A 167 -12.03 4.28 3.94
C ALA A 167 -13.30 3.42 3.83
N TYR A 168 -14.30 3.63 4.73
CA TYR A 168 -15.63 3.03 4.61
C TYR A 168 -16.39 3.75 3.52
N ARG A 169 -16.69 3.05 2.45
CA ARG A 169 -17.33 3.62 1.27
C ARG A 169 -18.11 2.57 0.50
N THR A 170 -19.09 3.03 -0.27
CA THR A 170 -19.83 2.21 -1.22
C THR A 170 -19.40 2.59 -2.63
N LEU A 171 -19.09 1.61 -3.45
CA LEU A 171 -18.64 1.77 -4.83
C LEU A 171 -19.73 1.26 -5.77
N PRO A 172 -20.09 1.99 -6.83
CA PRO A 172 -20.93 1.46 -7.88
C PRO A 172 -20.16 0.40 -8.67
N LEU A 173 -20.86 -0.65 -9.09
CA LEU A 173 -20.34 -1.71 -9.94
C LEU A 173 -20.92 -1.56 -11.35
N SER A 174 -20.09 -1.62 -12.37
CA SER A 174 -20.54 -1.74 -13.76
C SER A 174 -21.20 -3.11 -14.01
N ALA A 175 -21.97 -3.22 -15.07
CA ALA A 175 -22.57 -4.49 -15.49
C ALA A 175 -21.51 -5.59 -15.70
N ASP A 176 -20.37 -5.23 -16.25
CA ASP A 176 -19.24 -6.16 -16.44
C ASP A 176 -18.64 -6.60 -15.10
N ALA A 177 -18.46 -5.68 -14.14
CA ALA A 177 -17.96 -6.03 -12.81
C ALA A 177 -18.94 -6.97 -12.07
N ILE A 178 -20.25 -6.75 -12.23
CA ILE A 178 -21.27 -7.65 -11.70
C ILE A 178 -21.17 -9.03 -12.36
N SER A 179 -20.99 -9.09 -13.67
CA SER A 179 -20.84 -10.35 -14.41
C SER A 179 -19.59 -11.12 -13.96
N VAL A 180 -18.47 -10.44 -13.81
CA VAL A 180 -17.21 -11.01 -13.29
C VAL A 180 -17.36 -11.52 -11.86
N LEU A 181 -18.05 -10.78 -10.98
CA LEU A 181 -18.32 -11.23 -9.62
C LEU A 181 -19.26 -12.45 -9.57
N LYS A 182 -20.24 -12.55 -10.46
CA LYS A 182 -21.09 -13.75 -10.58
C LYS A 182 -20.26 -14.98 -11.01
N MET A 183 -19.36 -14.82 -11.99
CA MET A 183 -18.45 -15.90 -12.38
C MET A 183 -17.55 -16.33 -11.22
N GLN A 184 -16.99 -15.35 -10.49
CA GLN A 184 -16.17 -15.63 -9.31
C GLN A 184 -16.97 -16.37 -8.23
N LYS A 185 -18.24 -16.01 -7.99
CA LYS A 185 -19.10 -16.68 -7.02
C LYS A 185 -19.33 -18.14 -7.39
N CYS A 186 -19.58 -18.44 -8.64
CA CYS A 186 -19.68 -19.82 -9.13
C CYS A 186 -18.37 -20.60 -8.93
N LYS A 187 -17.23 -19.95 -9.16
CA LYS A 187 -15.89 -20.55 -9.06
C LYS A 187 -15.52 -20.94 -7.62
N VAL A 188 -15.86 -20.08 -6.63
CA VAL A 188 -15.47 -20.29 -5.22
C VAL A 188 -16.53 -21.00 -4.36
N GLY A 189 -17.73 -21.20 -4.89
CA GLY A 189 -18.81 -21.95 -4.22
C GLY A 189 -19.24 -21.30 -2.88
N ASN A 190 -19.21 -22.10 -1.81
CA ASN A 190 -19.73 -21.70 -0.50
C ASN A 190 -18.75 -20.86 0.36
N SER A 191 -17.65 -20.35 -0.21
CA SER A 191 -16.76 -19.46 0.54
C SER A 191 -17.50 -18.18 0.97
N GLU A 192 -17.23 -17.68 2.17
CA GLU A 192 -17.69 -16.35 2.60
C GLU A 192 -16.89 -15.23 1.89
N TRP A 193 -15.65 -15.51 1.48
CA TRP A 193 -14.72 -14.57 0.86
C TRP A 193 -14.92 -14.54 -0.64
N VAL A 194 -14.85 -13.34 -1.23
CA VAL A 194 -14.86 -13.17 -2.69
C VAL A 194 -13.58 -13.76 -3.30
N PHE A 195 -12.43 -13.61 -2.63
CA PHE A 195 -11.14 -14.17 -3.03
C PHE A 195 -10.55 -15.01 -1.90
N PRO A 196 -11.00 -16.27 -1.76
CA PRO A 196 -10.51 -17.16 -0.72
C PRO A 196 -9.09 -17.67 -1.00
N SER A 197 -8.38 -18.02 0.07
CA SER A 197 -7.18 -18.85 -0.04
C SER A 197 -7.55 -20.32 -0.33
N PRO A 198 -6.61 -21.15 -0.77
CA PRO A 198 -6.86 -22.59 -0.96
C PRO A 198 -7.35 -23.31 0.32
N THR A 199 -7.11 -22.74 1.50
CA THR A 199 -7.54 -23.27 2.79
C THR A 199 -8.88 -22.71 3.26
N GLY A 200 -9.60 -21.95 2.43
CA GLY A 200 -10.93 -21.41 2.71
C GLY A 200 -10.96 -20.07 3.47
N GLY A 201 -9.84 -19.65 4.05
CA GLY A 201 -9.72 -18.33 4.70
C GLY A 201 -9.43 -17.19 3.70
N PRO A 202 -9.15 -15.97 4.18
CA PRO A 202 -8.79 -14.85 3.31
C PRO A 202 -7.44 -15.09 2.64
N MET A 203 -7.29 -14.65 1.40
CA MET A 203 -6.03 -14.77 0.66
C MET A 203 -4.95 -13.91 1.28
N SER A 204 -3.71 -14.44 1.34
CA SER A 204 -2.57 -13.69 1.85
C SER A 204 -2.19 -12.53 0.93
N PRO A 205 -1.94 -11.32 1.47
CA PRO A 205 -1.43 -10.21 0.68
C PRO A 205 -0.12 -10.50 -0.08
N ASP A 206 0.72 -11.38 0.44
CA ASP A 206 1.97 -11.75 -0.24
C ASP A 206 1.73 -12.68 -1.42
N SER A 207 0.76 -13.61 -1.31
CA SER A 207 0.38 -14.51 -2.41
C SER A 207 -0.06 -13.71 -3.64
N VAL A 208 -0.88 -12.67 -3.45
CA VAL A 208 -1.38 -11.82 -4.53
C VAL A 208 -0.24 -11.04 -5.20
N LEU A 209 0.77 -10.59 -4.43
CA LEU A 209 1.96 -9.96 -5.01
C LEU A 209 2.74 -10.93 -5.90
N HIS A 210 2.94 -12.16 -5.44
CA HIS A 210 3.63 -13.19 -6.23
C HIS A 210 2.85 -13.57 -7.49
N MET A 211 1.52 -13.66 -7.38
CA MET A 211 0.64 -13.91 -8.53
C MET A 211 0.75 -12.78 -9.56
N LEU A 212 0.68 -11.51 -9.14
CA LEU A 212 0.84 -10.36 -10.02
C LEU A 212 2.17 -10.42 -10.78
N GLN A 213 3.29 -10.67 -10.07
CA GLN A 213 4.60 -10.71 -10.71
C GLN A 213 4.72 -11.87 -11.72
N ARG A 214 4.03 -12.99 -11.50
CA ARG A 214 3.98 -14.11 -12.44
C ARG A 214 3.20 -13.76 -13.72
N VAL A 215 2.02 -13.16 -13.55
CA VAL A 215 1.19 -12.69 -14.68
C VAL A 215 1.97 -11.68 -15.52
N LEU A 216 2.54 -10.64 -14.89
CA LEU A 216 3.33 -9.63 -15.61
C LEU A 216 4.50 -10.24 -16.37
N LYS A 217 5.24 -11.17 -15.76
CA LYS A 217 6.38 -11.85 -16.39
C LYS A 217 5.95 -12.69 -17.60
N ARG A 218 4.83 -13.45 -17.50
CA ARG A 218 4.34 -14.31 -18.59
C ARG A 218 3.75 -13.48 -19.71
N ALA A 219 3.09 -12.37 -19.40
CA ALA A 219 2.59 -11.42 -20.39
C ALA A 219 3.69 -10.56 -21.05
N GLY A 220 4.98 -10.71 -20.68
CA GLY A 220 6.06 -9.88 -21.19
C GLY A 220 6.00 -8.42 -20.76
N LEU A 221 5.26 -8.11 -19.68
CA LEU A 221 5.00 -6.75 -19.22
C LEU A 221 6.03 -6.27 -18.19
N PRO A 222 6.24 -4.94 -18.07
CA PRO A 222 7.13 -4.38 -17.09
C PRO A 222 6.66 -4.69 -15.67
N ARG A 223 7.62 -4.85 -14.76
CA ARG A 223 7.31 -5.07 -13.35
C ARG A 223 6.72 -3.82 -12.74
N ILE A 224 5.49 -3.94 -12.22
CA ILE A 224 4.79 -2.91 -11.45
C ILE A 224 4.48 -3.41 -10.03
N ARG A 225 4.16 -2.48 -9.13
CA ARG A 225 3.67 -2.80 -7.78
C ARG A 225 2.17 -3.08 -7.84
N PHE A 226 1.64 -3.80 -6.87
CA PHE A 226 0.19 -3.99 -6.77
C PHE A 226 -0.58 -2.64 -6.70
N HIS A 227 -0.04 -1.68 -5.96
CA HIS A 227 -0.66 -0.35 -5.84
C HIS A 227 -0.69 0.43 -7.16
N ASP A 228 0.18 0.08 -8.12
CA ASP A 228 0.20 0.72 -9.44
C ASP A 228 -1.03 0.33 -10.29
N LEU A 229 -1.71 -0.79 -9.99
CA LEU A 229 -3.01 -1.13 -10.59
C LEU A 229 -4.09 -0.11 -10.20
N ARG A 230 -4.12 0.30 -8.94
CA ARG A 230 -5.00 1.37 -8.46
C ARG A 230 -4.64 2.73 -9.09
N HIS A 231 -3.36 3.00 -9.35
CA HIS A 231 -2.95 4.17 -10.12
C HIS A 231 -3.44 4.08 -11.57
N THR A 232 -3.36 2.91 -12.19
CA THR A 232 -3.90 2.65 -13.53
C THR A 232 -5.41 2.93 -13.57
N PHE A 233 -6.19 2.41 -12.60
CA PHE A 233 -7.62 2.72 -12.48
C PHE A 233 -7.87 4.24 -12.41
N ALA A 234 -7.17 4.96 -11.52
CA ALA A 234 -7.37 6.38 -11.32
C ALA A 234 -7.06 7.19 -12.59
N THR A 235 -5.92 6.90 -13.24
CA THR A 235 -5.52 7.56 -14.48
C THR A 235 -6.54 7.31 -15.59
N MET A 236 -6.98 6.06 -15.78
CA MET A 236 -7.98 5.71 -16.79
C MET A 236 -9.33 6.37 -16.52
N ALA A 237 -9.79 6.41 -15.26
CA ALA A 237 -11.04 7.04 -14.90
C ALA A 237 -11.02 8.54 -15.24
N LEU A 238 -9.94 9.25 -14.90
CA LEU A 238 -9.77 10.67 -15.23
C LEU A 238 -9.67 10.90 -16.74
N GLN A 239 -8.91 10.08 -17.48
CA GLN A 239 -8.80 10.16 -18.94
C GLN A 239 -10.13 9.91 -19.64
N ASN A 240 -11.02 9.09 -19.06
CA ASN A 240 -12.38 8.86 -19.55
C ASN A 240 -13.41 9.89 -19.03
N GLY A 241 -12.96 11.01 -18.48
CA GLY A 241 -13.81 12.14 -18.10
C GLY A 241 -14.54 11.99 -16.76
N VAL A 242 -14.19 10.99 -15.94
CA VAL A 242 -14.73 10.92 -14.57
C VAL A 242 -14.15 12.07 -13.75
N ASP A 243 -14.98 12.85 -13.10
CA ASP A 243 -14.52 14.00 -12.31
C ASP A 243 -13.65 13.59 -11.13
N VAL A 244 -12.69 14.47 -10.77
CA VAL A 244 -11.67 14.24 -9.74
C VAL A 244 -12.28 13.92 -8.38
N LYS A 245 -13.41 14.54 -8.02
CA LYS A 245 -14.09 14.35 -6.73
C LYS A 245 -14.69 12.94 -6.65
N THR A 246 -15.28 12.47 -7.73
CA THR A 246 -15.81 11.10 -7.85
C THR A 246 -14.68 10.09 -7.75
N VAL A 247 -13.59 10.24 -8.51
CA VAL A 247 -12.40 9.36 -8.42
C VAL A 247 -11.81 9.37 -7.01
N SER A 248 -11.67 10.54 -6.39
CA SER A 248 -11.19 10.68 -5.01
C SER A 248 -12.07 9.92 -4.01
N SER A 249 -13.41 10.03 -4.16
CA SER A 249 -14.38 9.31 -3.33
C SER A 249 -14.27 7.79 -3.52
N MET A 250 -14.21 7.32 -4.77
CA MET A 250 -14.04 5.89 -5.08
C MET A 250 -12.76 5.33 -4.48
N LEU A 251 -11.69 6.09 -4.56
CA LEU A 251 -10.40 5.71 -3.97
C LEU A 251 -10.39 5.81 -2.43
N GLY A 252 -11.31 6.55 -1.80
CA GLY A 252 -11.27 6.83 -0.37
C GLY A 252 -10.04 7.65 0.02
N HIS A 253 -9.74 8.68 -0.76
CA HIS A 253 -8.70 9.67 -0.43
C HIS A 253 -9.24 10.69 0.57
N TYR A 254 -8.33 11.28 1.35
CA TYR A 254 -8.68 12.30 2.33
C TYR A 254 -9.23 13.58 1.66
N SER A 255 -8.70 13.95 0.49
CA SER A 255 -9.14 15.13 -0.27
C SER A 255 -9.02 14.91 -1.77
N ALA A 256 -9.84 15.65 -2.54
CA ALA A 256 -9.75 15.71 -4.00
C ALA A 256 -8.43 16.34 -4.46
N GLY A 257 -7.86 17.30 -3.70
CA GLY A 257 -6.55 17.89 -3.96
C GLY A 257 -5.44 16.85 -4.02
N PHE A 258 -5.43 15.87 -3.09
CA PHE A 258 -4.47 14.76 -3.15
C PHE A 258 -4.59 13.93 -4.44
N THR A 259 -5.82 13.73 -4.93
CA THR A 259 -6.04 13.02 -6.21
C THR A 259 -5.53 13.85 -7.38
N LEU A 260 -5.78 15.15 -7.38
CA LEU A 260 -5.31 16.08 -8.40
C LEU A 260 -3.76 16.10 -8.43
N ASP A 261 -3.11 16.35 -7.29
CA ASP A 261 -1.65 16.38 -7.17
C ASP A 261 -0.97 15.07 -7.59
N THR A 262 -1.71 13.97 -7.53
CA THR A 262 -1.17 12.63 -7.81
C THR A 262 -1.35 12.21 -9.25
N TYR A 263 -2.45 12.63 -9.94
CA TYR A 263 -2.88 12.05 -11.22
C TYR A 263 -3.17 13.08 -12.32
N ALA A 264 -3.20 14.39 -12.04
CA ALA A 264 -3.45 15.46 -13.04
C ALA A 264 -2.18 16.06 -13.66
#